data_ba4f1b3f159acecefa86e58227710cba
#
_entry.id   ba4f1b3f159acecefa86e58227710cba
#
_cell.length_a   1.000
_cell.length_b   1.000
_cell.length_c   1.000
_cell.angle_alpha   90.00
_cell.angle_beta   90.00
_cell.angle_gamma   90.00
#
_symmetry.space_group_name_H-M   'P 1'
#
loop_
_entity.id
_entity.type
_entity.pdbx_description
1 polymer ?
#
loop_
_entity_poly.entity_id
_entity_poly.type
_entity_poly.pdbx_seq_one_letter_code
_entity_poly.pdbx_strand_id
1 'polypeptide(L)'
;MDFSRILENETAAREILGDLFEKMKAEAWYLLTAQSCNKVVGKEEISQILEIFRKEGETGGAYFYPKNEFIFVVKAGENGDFPEGFVKKKLIACWNQAGVALHMGVSQYHEKTEAFTKEGAGAYREAVYAINQRLLQPEQQIYRYEAEVNVNQLFSQAEERELEKYLTENKEQEAIKIVERLFRQCENNPEVSIYSLFTSLIQIMNVINRVYTMRKEQENTEADKSSYLLFNFKADLYAFHSLEELKKYIFGLLSDVSEEEGQKSSIIEDLLKYLEWNYQYDISVNELAAHKYFVNPSYLSRLFKSETGKTFSKYLTELRIQKAAELLKESSLKIGDVALCVGYNDVSYFIQTFKKRYCMTPEQYRNG
;
A
#
# COMPACT_ATOMS: atom_id res chain seq x y z
N MET A 1 7.31 -11.23 3.57
CA MET A 1 8.52 -10.42 3.31
C MET A 1 8.07 -9.08 2.76
N ASP A 2 8.47 -8.02 3.39
CA ASP A 2 8.06 -6.66 3.04
C ASP A 2 8.92 -6.14 1.87
N PHE A 3 8.30 -5.77 0.75
CA PHE A 3 8.96 -5.23 -0.44
C PHE A 3 9.60 -3.86 -0.21
N SER A 4 9.17 -3.10 0.81
CA SER A 4 9.85 -1.87 1.22
C SER A 4 11.32 -2.13 1.58
N ARG A 5 11.63 -3.33 2.07
CA ARG A 5 13.00 -3.78 2.35
C ARG A 5 13.85 -4.00 1.10
N ILE A 6 13.26 -4.30 -0.07
CA ILE A 6 14.00 -4.38 -1.33
C ILE A 6 14.51 -2.99 -1.73
N LEU A 7 13.77 -1.93 -1.43
CA LEU A 7 14.17 -0.56 -1.74
C LEU A 7 15.24 -0.03 -0.78
N GLU A 8 15.32 -0.57 0.44
CA GLU A 8 16.20 -0.10 1.50
C GLU A 8 17.38 -1.04 1.77
N ASN A 9 17.28 -2.33 1.43
CA ASN A 9 18.26 -3.35 1.77
C ASN A 9 18.58 -4.26 0.60
N GLU A 10 19.82 -4.19 0.13
CA GLU A 10 20.36 -4.98 -0.99
C GLU A 10 20.29 -6.50 -0.75
N THR A 11 20.34 -6.94 0.52
CA THR A 11 20.29 -8.34 0.90
C THR A 11 18.90 -8.95 0.73
N ALA A 12 17.84 -8.21 1.07
CA ALA A 12 16.46 -8.67 0.90
C ALA A 12 16.05 -8.71 -0.59
N ALA A 13 16.59 -7.80 -1.40
CA ALA A 13 16.45 -7.85 -2.86
C ALA A 13 17.10 -9.12 -3.45
N ARG A 14 18.24 -9.54 -2.91
CA ARG A 14 18.93 -10.76 -3.31
C ARG A 14 18.12 -12.03 -3.08
N GLU A 15 17.55 -12.18 -1.89
CA GLU A 15 16.78 -13.39 -1.57
C GLU A 15 15.53 -13.53 -2.44
N ILE A 16 14.80 -12.44 -2.63
CA ILE A 16 13.50 -12.47 -3.30
C ILE A 16 13.64 -12.55 -4.82
N LEU A 17 14.50 -11.73 -5.39
CA LEU A 17 14.73 -11.72 -6.81
C LEU A 17 15.63 -12.89 -7.23
N GLY A 18 16.62 -13.29 -6.39
CA GLY A 18 17.47 -14.45 -6.63
C GLY A 18 16.66 -15.71 -6.90
N ASP A 19 15.70 -16.03 -6.04
CA ASP A 19 14.80 -17.19 -6.21
C ASP A 19 13.96 -17.13 -7.50
N LEU A 20 13.52 -15.93 -7.90
CA LEU A 20 12.78 -15.75 -9.15
C LEU A 20 13.66 -16.00 -10.38
N PHE A 21 14.88 -15.58 -10.30
CA PHE A 21 15.81 -15.64 -11.43
C PHE A 21 16.60 -16.95 -11.55
N GLU A 22 16.87 -17.66 -10.45
CA GLU A 22 17.40 -19.03 -10.52
C GLU A 22 16.46 -19.96 -11.28
N LYS A 23 15.14 -19.67 -11.21
CA LYS A 23 14.10 -20.40 -11.93
C LYS A 23 13.99 -20.00 -13.41
N MET A 24 14.46 -18.81 -13.76
CA MET A 24 14.45 -18.31 -15.14
C MET A 24 15.85 -18.39 -15.76
N LYS A 25 15.99 -19.16 -16.83
CA LYS A 25 17.21 -19.23 -17.65
C LYS A 25 17.27 -18.11 -18.71
N ALA A 26 16.65 -16.96 -18.45
CA ALA A 26 16.58 -15.89 -19.43
C ALA A 26 17.82 -15.00 -19.39
N GLU A 27 18.38 -14.67 -20.56
CA GLU A 27 19.48 -13.73 -20.70
C GLU A 27 19.01 -12.27 -20.68
N ALA A 28 17.75 -12.02 -21.10
CA ALA A 28 17.12 -10.71 -21.16
C ALA A 28 15.67 -10.77 -20.63
N TRP A 29 15.26 -9.74 -19.90
CA TRP A 29 14.03 -9.78 -19.12
C TRP A 29 13.42 -8.42 -18.82
N TYR A 30 12.15 -8.45 -18.41
CA TYR A 30 11.39 -7.35 -17.80
C TYR A 30 10.87 -7.75 -16.42
N LEU A 31 10.86 -6.82 -15.48
CA LEU A 31 10.19 -6.99 -14.21
C LEU A 31 8.82 -6.31 -14.26
N LEU A 32 7.80 -7.02 -13.82
CA LEU A 32 6.44 -6.54 -13.72
C LEU A 32 6.00 -6.53 -12.26
N THR A 33 5.41 -5.44 -11.82
CA THR A 33 4.61 -5.43 -10.60
C THR A 33 3.14 -5.39 -10.97
N ALA A 34 2.28 -6.10 -10.22
CA ALA A 34 0.86 -6.13 -10.52
C ALA A 34 0.02 -6.02 -9.25
N GLN A 35 -1.09 -5.31 -9.36
CA GLN A 35 -2.05 -5.07 -8.29
C GLN A 35 -3.47 -5.34 -8.78
N SER A 36 -4.29 -5.98 -7.94
CA SER A 36 -5.70 -6.15 -8.23
C SER A 36 -6.43 -4.81 -8.16
N CYS A 37 -7.26 -4.53 -9.16
CA CYS A 37 -8.05 -3.29 -9.22
C CYS A 37 -9.54 -3.50 -8.93
N ASN A 38 -10.02 -4.74 -8.78
CA ASN A 38 -11.44 -5.02 -8.61
C ASN A 38 -11.81 -5.69 -7.28
N LYS A 39 -10.87 -6.34 -6.61
CA LYS A 39 -11.12 -7.01 -5.31
C LYS A 39 -9.84 -7.30 -4.54
N VAL A 40 -9.98 -7.54 -3.24
CA VAL A 40 -8.92 -8.14 -2.44
C VAL A 40 -8.77 -9.60 -2.87
N VAL A 41 -7.53 -10.04 -3.11
CA VAL A 41 -7.22 -11.41 -3.58
C VAL A 41 -7.04 -12.35 -2.41
N GLY A 42 -7.79 -13.46 -2.41
CA GLY A 42 -7.64 -14.54 -1.44
C GLY A 42 -6.54 -15.55 -1.83
N LYS A 43 -6.26 -16.52 -0.95
CA LYS A 43 -5.21 -17.52 -1.18
C LYS A 43 -5.41 -18.36 -2.45
N GLU A 44 -6.66 -18.67 -2.79
CA GLU A 44 -6.98 -19.45 -3.98
C GLU A 44 -6.67 -18.67 -5.26
N GLU A 45 -7.11 -17.41 -5.32
CA GLU A 45 -6.83 -16.54 -6.47
C GLU A 45 -5.33 -16.27 -6.62
N ILE A 46 -4.62 -16.06 -5.51
CA ILE A 46 -3.15 -15.89 -5.54
C ILE A 46 -2.50 -17.12 -6.18
N SER A 47 -2.87 -18.32 -5.73
CA SER A 47 -2.32 -19.56 -6.28
C SER A 47 -2.64 -19.74 -7.76
N GLN A 48 -3.88 -19.44 -8.17
CA GLN A 48 -4.31 -19.49 -9.56
C GLN A 48 -3.55 -18.49 -10.44
N ILE A 49 -3.38 -17.25 -10.00
CA ILE A 49 -2.66 -16.22 -10.74
C ILE A 49 -1.20 -16.59 -10.91
N LEU A 50 -0.52 -17.06 -9.85
CA LEU A 50 0.86 -17.52 -9.94
C LEU A 50 1.01 -18.72 -10.87
N GLU A 51 0.04 -19.64 -10.88
CA GLU A 51 0.04 -20.79 -11.79
C GLU A 51 -0.20 -20.39 -13.26
N ILE A 52 -1.11 -19.45 -13.52
CA ILE A 52 -1.35 -18.88 -14.86
C ILE A 52 -0.06 -18.35 -15.47
N PHE A 53 0.73 -17.60 -14.68
CA PHE A 53 2.01 -17.06 -15.14
C PHE A 53 3.12 -18.12 -15.26
N ARG A 54 3.09 -19.18 -14.45
CA ARG A 54 4.10 -20.24 -14.45
C ARG A 54 3.98 -21.23 -15.62
N LYS A 55 2.79 -21.42 -16.18
CA LYS A 55 2.44 -22.51 -17.14
C LYS A 55 3.26 -22.58 -18.43
N GLU A 56 4.02 -21.57 -18.80
CA GLU A 56 4.77 -21.56 -20.07
C GLU A 56 6.30 -21.50 -19.88
N GLY A 57 6.81 -21.63 -18.64
CA GLY A 57 8.24 -21.77 -18.35
C GLY A 57 9.10 -20.52 -18.58
N GLU A 58 8.51 -19.44 -19.09
CA GLU A 58 9.21 -18.20 -19.45
C GLU A 58 9.00 -17.08 -18.42
N THR A 59 8.35 -17.39 -17.29
CA THR A 59 8.04 -16.44 -16.25
C THR A 59 8.31 -16.99 -14.86
N GLY A 60 8.92 -16.19 -14.00
CA GLY A 60 8.94 -16.36 -12.56
C GLY A 60 7.93 -15.41 -11.90
N GLY A 61 7.29 -15.83 -10.82
CA GLY A 61 6.35 -14.97 -10.11
C GLY A 61 6.35 -15.20 -8.61
N ALA A 62 6.08 -14.16 -7.84
CA ALA A 62 5.89 -14.19 -6.41
C ALA A 62 4.75 -13.25 -6.00
N TYR A 63 4.16 -13.53 -4.85
CA TYR A 63 3.15 -12.66 -4.24
C TYR A 63 3.65 -12.14 -2.90
N PHE A 64 3.40 -10.88 -2.65
CA PHE A 64 3.85 -10.19 -1.46
C PHE A 64 2.66 -9.65 -0.67
N TYR A 65 2.50 -10.25 0.47
CA TYR A 65 1.62 -9.81 1.51
C TYR A 65 2.41 -8.91 2.51
N PRO A 66 1.93 -7.78 3.00
CA PRO A 66 0.55 -7.30 3.01
C PRO A 66 0.15 -6.34 1.88
N LYS A 67 1.04 -6.06 0.92
CA LYS A 67 0.78 -5.08 -0.15
C LYS A 67 -0.19 -5.56 -1.24
N ASN A 68 -0.70 -6.79 -1.17
CA ASN A 68 -1.50 -7.40 -2.24
C ASN A 68 -0.86 -7.28 -3.63
N GLU A 69 0.47 -7.47 -3.68
CA GLU A 69 1.29 -7.22 -4.85
C GLU A 69 1.84 -8.50 -5.45
N PHE A 70 1.69 -8.64 -6.75
CA PHE A 70 2.38 -9.68 -7.51
C PHE A 70 3.61 -9.08 -8.17
N ILE A 71 4.69 -9.86 -8.20
CA ILE A 71 5.85 -9.55 -9.01
C ILE A 71 6.08 -10.71 -9.96
N PHE A 72 6.27 -10.35 -11.23
CA PHE A 72 6.63 -11.29 -12.25
C PHE A 72 7.91 -10.84 -12.93
N VAL A 73 8.72 -11.81 -13.34
CA VAL A 73 9.81 -11.58 -14.25
C VAL A 73 9.48 -12.33 -15.53
N VAL A 74 9.48 -11.64 -16.65
CA VAL A 74 9.18 -12.22 -17.96
C VAL A 74 10.37 -12.09 -18.89
N LYS A 75 10.61 -13.13 -19.68
CA LYS A 75 11.65 -13.12 -20.70
C LYS A 75 11.33 -12.10 -21.78
N ALA A 76 12.35 -11.37 -22.25
CA ALA A 76 12.23 -10.50 -23.40
C ALA A 76 12.03 -11.29 -24.69
N GLY A 77 11.37 -10.70 -25.68
CA GLY A 77 11.27 -11.24 -27.01
C GLY A 77 12.62 -11.34 -27.73
N GLU A 78 12.66 -11.97 -28.90
CA GLU A 78 13.92 -12.22 -29.65
C GLU A 78 14.69 -10.94 -29.99
N ASN A 79 14.00 -9.82 -30.20
CA ASN A 79 14.59 -8.51 -30.46
C ASN A 79 14.75 -7.63 -29.20
N GLY A 80 14.62 -8.20 -28.01
CA GLY A 80 14.58 -7.43 -26.76
C GLY A 80 13.22 -6.75 -26.48
N ASP A 81 12.20 -6.99 -27.30
CA ASP A 81 10.89 -6.37 -27.16
C ASP A 81 10.13 -6.90 -25.94
N PHE A 82 9.32 -6.05 -25.33
CA PHE A 82 8.38 -6.47 -24.28
C PHE A 82 7.32 -7.43 -24.86
N PRO A 83 7.11 -8.61 -24.27
CA PRO A 83 6.18 -9.60 -24.79
C PRO A 83 4.72 -9.27 -24.45
N GLU A 84 4.21 -8.14 -24.96
CA GLU A 84 2.92 -7.56 -24.58
C GLU A 84 1.76 -8.50 -24.87
N GLY A 85 1.77 -9.19 -26.03
CA GLY A 85 0.74 -10.15 -26.38
C GLY A 85 0.65 -11.33 -25.42
N PHE A 86 1.79 -11.83 -24.94
CA PHE A 86 1.86 -12.86 -23.91
C PHE A 86 1.28 -12.37 -22.59
N VAL A 87 1.68 -11.18 -22.14
CA VAL A 87 1.19 -10.59 -20.86
C VAL A 87 -0.31 -10.32 -20.93
N LYS A 88 -0.83 -9.74 -22.03
CA LYS A 88 -2.26 -9.53 -22.23
C LYS A 88 -3.06 -10.84 -22.16
N LYS A 89 -2.57 -11.91 -22.77
CA LYS A 89 -3.20 -13.24 -22.68
C LYS A 89 -3.27 -13.75 -21.25
N LYS A 90 -2.22 -13.52 -20.43
CA LYS A 90 -2.20 -13.89 -19.01
C LYS A 90 -3.19 -13.05 -18.18
N LEU A 91 -3.30 -11.73 -18.44
CA LEU A 91 -4.30 -10.88 -17.80
C LEU A 91 -5.73 -11.32 -18.08
N ILE A 92 -6.04 -11.66 -19.34
CA ILE A 92 -7.34 -12.22 -19.72
C ILE A 92 -7.59 -13.55 -19.00
N ALA A 93 -6.58 -14.41 -18.88
CA ALA A 93 -6.71 -15.67 -18.16
C ALA A 93 -6.94 -15.45 -16.64
N CYS A 94 -6.30 -14.46 -16.02
CA CYS A 94 -6.56 -14.09 -14.62
C CYS A 94 -8.02 -13.66 -14.42
N TRP A 95 -8.56 -12.86 -15.33
CA TRP A 95 -9.96 -12.46 -15.30
C TRP A 95 -10.90 -13.67 -15.45
N ASN A 96 -10.70 -14.49 -16.47
CA ASN A 96 -11.59 -15.59 -16.78
C ASN A 96 -11.56 -16.74 -15.77
N GLN A 97 -10.43 -17.01 -15.14
CA GLN A 97 -10.23 -18.16 -14.25
C GLN A 97 -10.35 -17.77 -12.77
N ALA A 98 -9.83 -16.60 -12.37
CA ALA A 98 -9.83 -16.15 -10.98
C ALA A 98 -10.77 -14.97 -10.71
N GLY A 99 -11.37 -14.37 -11.74
CA GLY A 99 -12.20 -13.17 -11.61
C GLY A 99 -11.42 -11.95 -11.08
N VAL A 100 -10.10 -11.91 -11.35
CA VAL A 100 -9.21 -10.84 -10.87
C VAL A 100 -8.74 -10.00 -12.05
N ALA A 101 -9.08 -8.71 -12.01
CA ALA A 101 -8.51 -7.72 -12.91
C ALA A 101 -7.22 -7.15 -12.30
N LEU A 102 -6.15 -7.09 -13.09
CA LEU A 102 -4.85 -6.61 -12.67
C LEU A 102 -4.42 -5.39 -13.46
N HIS A 103 -3.88 -4.39 -12.75
CA HIS A 103 -3.02 -3.38 -13.32
C HIS A 103 -1.56 -3.84 -13.22
N MET A 104 -0.76 -3.58 -14.24
CA MET A 104 0.65 -3.97 -14.28
C MET A 104 1.55 -2.79 -14.64
N GLY A 105 2.59 -2.58 -13.82
CA GLY A 105 3.72 -1.73 -14.17
C GLY A 105 4.86 -2.59 -14.70
N VAL A 106 5.54 -2.10 -15.72
CA VAL A 106 6.60 -2.81 -16.44
C VAL A 106 7.88 -1.97 -16.39
N SER A 107 8.99 -2.57 -15.96
CA SER A 107 10.33 -1.95 -16.00
C SER A 107 10.80 -1.68 -17.43
N GLN A 108 11.95 -1.04 -17.56
CA GLN A 108 12.73 -1.09 -18.80
C GLN A 108 13.24 -2.52 -19.09
N TYR A 109 13.80 -2.69 -20.28
CA TYR A 109 14.55 -3.86 -20.66
C TYR A 109 15.81 -4.00 -19.80
N HIS A 110 16.08 -5.21 -19.34
CA HIS A 110 17.27 -5.54 -18.58
C HIS A 110 17.96 -6.79 -19.16
N GLU A 111 19.28 -6.77 -19.19
CA GLU A 111 20.10 -7.95 -19.50
C GLU A 111 20.59 -8.60 -18.22
N LYS A 112 20.89 -9.89 -18.28
CA LYS A 112 21.45 -10.61 -17.15
C LYS A 112 22.92 -10.26 -16.99
N THR A 113 23.27 -9.59 -15.90
CA THR A 113 24.65 -9.25 -15.54
C THR A 113 25.04 -9.87 -14.20
N GLU A 114 26.34 -9.83 -13.86
CA GLU A 114 26.83 -10.26 -12.55
C GLU A 114 26.33 -9.34 -11.40
N ALA A 115 25.96 -8.08 -11.69
CA ALA A 115 25.41 -7.11 -10.73
C ALA A 115 23.89 -7.22 -10.54
N PHE A 116 23.33 -8.32 -10.87
CA PHE A 116 21.92 -8.67 -10.99
C PHE A 116 20.97 -8.17 -9.87
N THR A 117 21.42 -8.19 -8.61
CA THR A 117 20.59 -7.78 -7.46
C THR A 117 20.37 -6.28 -7.39
N LYS A 118 21.35 -5.49 -7.83
CA LYS A 118 21.22 -4.02 -7.90
C LYS A 118 20.30 -3.62 -9.05
N GLU A 119 20.38 -4.31 -10.16
CA GLU A 119 19.52 -4.12 -11.33
C GLU A 119 18.07 -4.50 -11.04
N GLY A 120 17.84 -5.61 -10.35
CA GLY A 120 16.50 -6.03 -9.96
C GLY A 120 15.78 -5.03 -9.04
N ALA A 121 16.50 -4.40 -8.10
CA ALA A 121 15.96 -3.33 -7.28
C ALA A 121 15.66 -2.05 -8.11
N GLY A 122 16.48 -1.78 -9.15
CA GLY A 122 16.23 -0.73 -10.14
C GLY A 122 14.96 -1.01 -10.93
N ALA A 123 14.87 -2.18 -11.53
CA ALA A 123 13.73 -2.63 -12.31
C ALA A 123 12.41 -2.63 -11.51
N TYR A 124 12.46 -3.03 -10.25
CA TYR A 124 11.30 -2.94 -9.38
C TYR A 124 10.85 -1.49 -9.18
N ARG A 125 11.77 -0.56 -8.92
CA ARG A 125 11.43 0.86 -8.79
C ARG A 125 10.80 1.43 -10.08
N GLU A 126 11.32 1.03 -11.24
CA GLU A 126 10.75 1.40 -12.53
C GLU A 126 9.33 0.87 -12.71
N ALA A 127 9.11 -0.41 -12.41
CA ALA A 127 7.79 -1.03 -12.51
C ALA A 127 6.77 -0.42 -11.52
N VAL A 128 7.18 -0.15 -10.28
CA VAL A 128 6.34 0.56 -9.29
C VAL A 128 6.03 1.99 -9.74
N TYR A 129 7.01 2.68 -10.33
CA TYR A 129 6.76 3.99 -10.91
C TYR A 129 5.72 3.90 -12.03
N ALA A 130 5.90 2.96 -12.94
CA ALA A 130 5.01 2.80 -14.09
C ALA A 130 3.57 2.49 -13.68
N ILE A 131 3.35 1.56 -12.74
CA ILE A 131 1.99 1.20 -12.30
C ILE A 131 1.26 2.36 -11.64
N ASN A 132 1.96 3.32 -11.05
CA ASN A 132 1.31 4.48 -10.44
C ASN A 132 0.61 5.37 -11.46
N GLN A 133 0.95 5.28 -12.75
CA GLN A 133 0.23 5.96 -13.83
C GLN A 133 -1.26 5.55 -13.88
N ARG A 134 -1.65 4.42 -13.30
CA ARG A 134 -3.05 3.98 -13.17
C ARG A 134 -3.95 5.01 -12.45
N LEU A 135 -3.38 5.83 -11.59
CA LEU A 135 -4.12 6.88 -10.90
C LEU A 135 -4.60 7.97 -11.87
N LEU A 136 -3.86 8.20 -12.95
CA LEU A 136 -4.19 9.18 -13.99
C LEU A 136 -4.88 8.55 -15.21
N GLN A 137 -4.61 7.28 -15.48
CA GLN A 137 -5.10 6.54 -16.65
C GLN A 137 -5.67 5.19 -16.23
N PRO A 138 -6.77 5.14 -15.46
CA PRO A 138 -7.29 3.90 -14.87
C PRO A 138 -7.82 2.88 -15.89
N GLU A 139 -8.09 3.30 -17.13
CA GLU A 139 -8.58 2.43 -18.21
C GLU A 139 -7.49 1.51 -18.79
N GLN A 140 -6.22 1.82 -18.56
CA GLN A 140 -5.13 0.99 -19.01
C GLN A 140 -4.87 -0.13 -18.01
N GLN A 141 -4.38 -1.27 -18.53
CA GLN A 141 -3.98 -2.39 -17.67
C GLN A 141 -2.47 -2.56 -17.58
N ILE A 142 -1.72 -2.09 -18.58
CA ILE A 142 -0.26 -2.24 -18.66
C ILE A 142 0.36 -0.85 -18.81
N TYR A 143 1.24 -0.51 -17.88
CA TYR A 143 1.94 0.77 -17.81
C TYR A 143 3.44 0.50 -17.96
N ARG A 144 4.06 1.06 -18.98
CA ARG A 144 5.50 0.90 -19.22
C ARG A 144 6.29 2.06 -18.63
N TYR A 145 7.41 1.76 -18.04
CA TYR A 145 8.30 2.80 -17.55
C TYR A 145 8.96 3.54 -18.72
N GLU A 146 8.91 4.86 -18.66
CA GLU A 146 9.58 5.77 -19.59
C GLU A 146 10.65 6.55 -18.82
N ALA A 147 11.89 6.50 -19.30
CA ALA A 147 13.02 7.17 -18.64
C ALA A 147 12.96 8.70 -18.82
N GLU A 148 12.45 9.16 -19.97
CA GLU A 148 12.28 10.57 -20.28
C GLU A 148 10.85 10.99 -20.00
N VAL A 149 10.64 11.71 -18.91
CA VAL A 149 9.32 12.19 -18.49
C VAL A 149 9.28 13.71 -18.57
N ASN A 150 8.31 14.24 -19.31
CA ASN A 150 8.01 15.66 -19.26
C ASN A 150 7.45 16.03 -17.88
N VAL A 151 8.16 16.88 -17.16
CA VAL A 151 7.72 17.39 -15.87
C VAL A 151 6.97 18.69 -16.08
N ASN A 152 5.66 18.63 -16.04
CA ASN A 152 4.81 19.82 -16.06
C ASN A 152 4.68 20.36 -14.63
N GLN A 153 4.88 21.65 -14.44
CA GLN A 153 4.66 22.29 -13.16
C GLN A 153 3.14 22.48 -12.96
N LEU A 154 2.52 21.55 -12.20
CA LEU A 154 1.09 21.60 -11.90
C LEU A 154 0.76 22.46 -10.69
N PHE A 155 1.74 22.77 -9.85
CA PHE A 155 1.60 23.56 -8.64
C PHE A 155 2.69 24.65 -8.64
N SER A 156 2.27 25.90 -8.78
CA SER A 156 3.16 27.04 -8.90
C SER A 156 3.63 27.56 -7.54
N GLN A 157 4.73 28.31 -7.51
CA GLN A 157 5.19 28.99 -6.30
C GLN A 157 4.17 30.02 -5.76
N ALA A 158 3.33 30.59 -6.62
CA ALA A 158 2.26 31.49 -6.18
C ALA A 158 1.19 30.70 -5.39
N GLU A 159 0.76 29.55 -5.91
CA GLU A 159 -0.18 28.66 -5.23
C GLU A 159 0.39 28.09 -3.94
N GLU A 160 1.68 27.78 -3.89
CA GLU A 160 2.37 27.37 -2.66
C GLU A 160 2.25 28.44 -1.56
N ARG A 161 2.50 29.70 -1.88
CA ARG A 161 2.38 30.83 -0.93
C ARG A 161 0.92 31.07 -0.51
N GLU A 162 -0.02 30.96 -1.43
CA GLU A 162 -1.45 31.09 -1.13
C GLU A 162 -1.93 29.96 -0.21
N LEU A 163 -1.50 28.73 -0.48
CA LEU A 163 -1.82 27.57 0.35
C LEU A 163 -1.30 27.77 1.79
N GLU A 164 -0.02 28.15 1.93
CA GLU A 164 0.59 28.43 3.23
C GLU A 164 -0.15 29.52 4.00
N LYS A 165 -0.52 30.62 3.33
CA LYS A 165 -1.30 31.70 3.90
C LYS A 165 -2.67 31.21 4.38
N TYR A 166 -3.42 30.50 3.53
CA TYR A 166 -4.77 30.05 3.90
C TYR A 166 -4.75 29.03 5.04
N LEU A 167 -3.79 28.13 5.06
CA LEU A 167 -3.62 27.20 6.18
C LEU A 167 -3.27 27.96 7.47
N THR A 168 -2.37 28.94 7.41
CA THR A 168 -2.00 29.75 8.59
C THR A 168 -3.18 30.57 9.13
N GLU A 169 -4.06 31.05 8.25
CA GLU A 169 -5.26 31.82 8.60
C GLU A 169 -6.49 30.94 8.93
N ASN A 170 -6.37 29.62 9.05
CA ASN A 170 -7.47 28.65 9.25
C ASN A 170 -8.57 28.74 8.18
N LYS A 171 -8.20 29.05 6.94
CA LYS A 171 -9.12 29.13 5.79
C LYS A 171 -9.09 27.82 5.00
N GLU A 172 -9.61 26.76 5.60
CA GLU A 172 -9.60 25.40 5.05
C GLU A 172 -10.20 25.33 3.63
N GLN A 173 -11.37 25.90 3.44
CA GLN A 173 -12.09 25.82 2.15
C GLN A 173 -11.30 26.47 1.00
N GLU A 174 -10.59 27.56 1.27
CA GLU A 174 -9.71 28.22 0.32
C GLU A 174 -8.47 27.37 0.02
N ALA A 175 -7.89 26.75 1.03
CA ALA A 175 -6.78 25.81 0.89
C ALA A 175 -7.17 24.59 0.02
N ILE A 176 -8.34 24.01 0.29
CA ILE A 176 -8.90 22.91 -0.51
C ILE A 176 -9.07 23.31 -1.98
N LYS A 177 -9.60 24.50 -2.27
CA LYS A 177 -9.78 24.96 -3.66
C LYS A 177 -8.48 25.06 -4.45
N ILE A 178 -7.38 25.41 -3.79
CA ILE A 178 -6.05 25.43 -4.45
C ILE A 178 -5.65 24.04 -4.88
N VAL A 179 -5.71 23.08 -3.94
CA VAL A 179 -5.32 21.69 -4.19
C VAL A 179 -6.28 21.01 -5.17
N GLU A 180 -7.57 21.35 -5.12
CA GLU A 180 -8.56 20.84 -6.07
C GLU A 180 -8.26 21.24 -7.52
N ARG A 181 -7.73 22.44 -7.75
CA ARG A 181 -7.29 22.87 -9.10
C ARG A 181 -6.22 21.95 -9.68
N LEU A 182 -5.26 21.52 -8.84
CA LEU A 182 -4.24 20.55 -9.25
C LEU A 182 -4.86 19.24 -9.69
N PHE A 183 -5.77 18.67 -8.89
CA PHE A 183 -6.43 17.41 -9.24
C PHE A 183 -7.27 17.54 -10.52
N ARG A 184 -7.97 18.65 -10.72
CA ARG A 184 -8.70 18.93 -11.96
C ARG A 184 -7.79 19.02 -13.19
N GLN A 185 -6.56 19.54 -13.06
CA GLN A 185 -5.59 19.52 -14.16
C GLN A 185 -5.19 18.07 -14.50
N CYS A 186 -5.01 17.22 -13.49
CA CYS A 186 -4.71 15.80 -13.70
C CYS A 186 -5.87 15.06 -14.40
N GLU A 187 -7.11 15.36 -14.03
CA GLU A 187 -8.31 14.75 -14.62
C GLU A 187 -8.56 15.17 -16.07
N ASN A 188 -8.23 16.41 -16.41
CA ASN A 188 -8.56 16.99 -17.72
C ASN A 188 -7.40 16.99 -18.73
N ASN A 189 -6.20 16.62 -18.33
CA ASN A 189 -5.03 16.60 -19.20
C ASN A 189 -4.36 15.22 -19.21
N PRO A 190 -4.55 14.40 -20.25
CA PRO A 190 -3.98 13.07 -20.37
C PRO A 190 -2.44 13.07 -20.50
N GLU A 191 -1.82 14.21 -20.80
CA GLU A 191 -0.36 14.35 -20.89
C GLU A 191 0.31 14.57 -19.52
N VAL A 192 -0.47 14.71 -18.46
CA VAL A 192 0.09 14.81 -17.10
C VAL A 192 0.74 13.49 -16.73
N SER A 193 2.03 13.56 -16.42
CA SER A 193 2.76 12.41 -15.90
C SER A 193 2.52 12.23 -14.40
N ILE A 194 2.59 11.00 -13.95
CA ILE A 194 2.55 10.70 -12.51
C ILE A 194 3.67 11.41 -11.75
N TYR A 195 4.80 11.70 -12.41
CA TYR A 195 5.90 12.45 -11.84
C TYR A 195 5.53 13.91 -11.58
N SER A 196 4.78 14.53 -12.48
CA SER A 196 4.30 15.91 -12.31
C SER A 196 3.31 16.04 -11.15
N LEU A 197 2.36 15.11 -11.04
CA LEU A 197 1.46 15.03 -9.89
C LEU A 197 2.25 14.91 -8.60
N PHE A 198 3.21 14.07 -8.59
CA PHE A 198 4.03 13.77 -7.44
C PHE A 198 4.90 14.89 -6.93
N THR A 199 5.64 15.54 -7.81
CA THR A 199 6.44 16.70 -7.42
C THR A 199 5.57 17.79 -6.81
N SER A 200 4.35 17.96 -7.34
CA SER A 200 3.37 18.90 -6.81
C SER A 200 2.84 18.46 -5.43
N LEU A 201 2.61 17.18 -5.23
CA LEU A 201 2.20 16.65 -3.91
C LEU A 201 3.29 16.83 -2.86
N ILE A 202 4.58 16.65 -3.23
CA ILE A 202 5.69 16.95 -2.31
C ILE A 202 5.67 18.42 -1.88
N GLN A 203 5.45 19.34 -2.80
CA GLN A 203 5.37 20.76 -2.49
C GLN A 203 4.22 21.05 -1.51
N ILE A 204 3.03 20.50 -1.76
CA ILE A 204 1.87 20.63 -0.88
C ILE A 204 2.18 20.07 0.51
N MET A 205 2.78 18.87 0.58
CA MET A 205 3.15 18.24 1.86
C MET A 205 4.17 19.06 2.63
N ASN A 206 5.13 19.69 1.95
CA ASN A 206 6.09 20.58 2.59
C ASN A 206 5.40 21.81 3.19
N VAL A 207 4.40 22.39 2.53
CA VAL A 207 3.59 23.48 3.09
C VAL A 207 2.84 23.03 4.33
N ILE A 208 2.14 21.91 4.24
CA ILE A 208 1.39 21.32 5.37
C ILE A 208 2.31 21.14 6.58
N ASN A 209 3.50 20.55 6.36
CA ASN A 209 4.48 20.32 7.41
C ASN A 209 4.98 21.63 8.05
N ARG A 210 5.28 22.66 7.24
CA ARG A 210 5.74 23.95 7.77
C ARG A 210 4.69 24.57 8.69
N VAL A 211 3.43 24.65 8.23
CA VAL A 211 2.34 25.26 9.00
C VAL A 211 2.07 24.47 10.27
N TYR A 212 2.06 23.14 10.20
CA TYR A 212 1.89 22.30 11.38
C TYR A 212 3.00 22.52 12.41
N THR A 213 4.27 22.52 11.97
CA THR A 213 5.42 22.74 12.87
C THR A 213 5.35 24.11 13.53
N MET A 214 5.03 25.17 12.77
CA MET A 214 4.87 26.53 13.30
C MET A 214 3.79 26.59 14.40
N ARG A 215 2.67 25.89 14.24
CA ARG A 215 1.60 25.86 15.25
C ARG A 215 2.04 25.15 16.53
N LYS A 216 2.69 24.01 16.40
CA LYS A 216 3.16 23.23 17.55
C LYS A 216 4.25 23.96 18.34
N GLU A 217 5.09 24.75 17.70
CA GLU A 217 6.06 25.63 18.36
C GLU A 217 5.36 26.75 19.16
N GLN A 218 4.25 27.30 18.65
CA GLN A 218 3.46 28.32 19.36
C GLN A 218 2.73 27.76 20.58
N GLU A 219 2.30 26.50 20.55
CA GLU A 219 1.61 25.82 21.66
C GLU A 219 2.56 25.37 22.79
N ASN A 220 3.88 25.58 22.68
CA ASN A 220 4.90 25.11 23.63
C ASN A 220 4.84 23.58 23.91
N THR A 221 4.17 22.83 23.02
CA THR A 221 4.19 21.37 23.04
C THR A 221 5.48 20.92 22.38
N GLU A 222 6.23 19.99 23.01
CA GLU A 222 7.37 19.36 22.34
C GLU A 222 6.84 18.75 21.02
N ALA A 223 7.09 19.45 19.94
CA ALA A 223 6.85 18.90 18.61
C ALA A 223 7.73 17.66 18.52
N ASP A 224 7.11 16.50 18.46
CA ASP A 224 7.83 15.27 18.12
C ASP A 224 8.41 15.51 16.73
N LYS A 225 9.67 15.94 16.69
CA LYS A 225 10.40 16.35 15.47
C LYS A 225 10.47 15.24 14.41
N SER A 226 10.00 14.04 14.76
CA SER A 226 9.95 12.87 13.90
C SER A 226 8.61 12.72 13.16
N SER A 227 7.61 13.58 13.39
CA SER A 227 6.22 13.18 13.19
C SER A 227 5.58 13.56 11.88
N TYR A 228 6.13 14.46 11.08
CA TYR A 228 5.37 14.84 9.90
C TYR A 228 6.06 14.46 8.59
N LEU A 229 5.41 13.51 7.99
CA LEU A 229 5.18 13.34 6.57
C LEU A 229 6.42 13.48 5.67
N LEU A 230 7.46 12.71 5.93
CA LEU A 230 8.28 12.26 4.82
C LEU A 230 7.39 11.35 3.96
N PHE A 231 6.55 11.97 3.14
CA PHE A 231 5.82 11.29 2.08
C PHE A 231 6.87 10.56 1.24
N ASN A 232 7.00 9.26 1.48
CA ASN A 232 7.94 8.45 0.73
C ASN A 232 7.30 8.11 -0.61
N PHE A 233 7.51 8.96 -1.56
CA PHE A 233 6.95 8.96 -2.89
C PHE A 233 6.77 7.60 -3.55
N LYS A 234 7.78 6.80 -3.49
CA LYS A 234 7.83 5.55 -4.26
C LYS A 234 6.92 4.47 -3.70
N ALA A 235 6.70 4.49 -2.39
CA ALA A 235 5.86 3.51 -1.71
C ALA A 235 4.41 4.01 -1.53
N ASP A 236 4.22 5.31 -1.40
CA ASP A 236 2.98 5.86 -0.86
C ASP A 236 1.88 5.99 -1.91
N LEU A 237 2.20 6.39 -3.16
CA LEU A 237 1.21 6.41 -4.24
C LEU A 237 0.71 5.00 -4.61
N TYR A 238 1.55 3.99 -4.40
CA TYR A 238 1.18 2.60 -4.66
C TYR A 238 0.02 2.12 -3.79
N ALA A 239 -0.15 2.70 -2.61
CA ALA A 239 -1.22 2.36 -1.67
C ALA A 239 -2.61 2.86 -2.12
N PHE A 240 -2.68 3.89 -2.96
CA PHE A 240 -3.95 4.44 -3.43
C PHE A 240 -4.46 3.68 -4.65
N HIS A 241 -5.76 3.36 -4.65
CA HIS A 241 -6.40 2.65 -5.76
C HIS A 241 -6.95 3.59 -6.84
N SER A 242 -7.17 4.87 -6.51
CA SER A 242 -7.69 5.88 -7.42
C SER A 242 -7.18 7.28 -7.09
N LEU A 243 -7.26 8.17 -8.10
CA LEU A 243 -6.96 9.59 -7.92
C LEU A 243 -7.91 10.24 -6.90
N GLU A 244 -9.16 9.82 -6.87
CA GLU A 244 -10.17 10.31 -5.91
C GLU A 244 -9.85 9.92 -4.46
N GLU A 245 -9.33 8.71 -4.24
CA GLU A 245 -8.86 8.28 -2.92
C GLU A 245 -7.67 9.11 -2.45
N LEU A 246 -6.70 9.34 -3.33
CA LEU A 246 -5.56 10.21 -3.06
C LEU A 246 -6.00 11.65 -2.76
N LYS A 247 -6.94 12.20 -3.53
CA LYS A 247 -7.51 13.53 -3.33
C LYS A 247 -8.18 13.67 -1.96
N LYS A 248 -9.01 12.70 -1.58
CA LYS A 248 -9.66 12.66 -0.25
C LYS A 248 -8.63 12.63 0.87
N TYR A 249 -7.57 11.85 0.71
CA TYR A 249 -6.48 11.80 1.66
C TYR A 249 -5.81 13.16 1.85
N ILE A 250 -5.42 13.82 0.75
CA ILE A 250 -4.79 15.15 0.84
C ILE A 250 -5.74 16.20 1.45
N PHE A 251 -7.04 16.16 1.11
CA PHE A 251 -8.02 17.04 1.73
C PHE A 251 -8.18 16.81 3.23
N GLY A 252 -8.15 15.56 3.68
CA GLY A 252 -8.12 15.21 5.10
C GLY A 252 -6.93 15.84 5.83
N LEU A 253 -5.74 15.80 5.23
CA LEU A 253 -4.55 16.44 5.82
C LEU A 253 -4.67 17.97 5.91
N LEU A 254 -5.31 18.61 4.93
CA LEU A 254 -5.56 20.06 4.98
C LEU A 254 -6.54 20.41 6.09
N SER A 255 -7.58 19.60 6.29
CA SER A 255 -8.54 19.76 7.39
C SER A 255 -7.87 19.57 8.75
N ASP A 256 -7.06 18.51 8.91
CA ASP A 256 -6.34 18.22 10.16
C ASP A 256 -5.39 19.37 10.60
N VAL A 257 -4.81 20.07 9.63
CA VAL A 257 -3.95 21.23 9.90
C VAL A 257 -4.75 22.50 10.15
N SER A 258 -5.98 22.61 9.64
CA SER A 258 -6.83 23.80 9.78
C SER A 258 -7.66 23.82 11.06
N GLU A 259 -7.86 22.67 11.74
CA GLU A 259 -8.71 22.56 12.91
C GLU A 259 -7.92 22.48 14.23
N GLU A 260 -8.40 23.20 15.24
CA GLU A 260 -8.02 23.01 16.64
C GLU A 260 -8.71 21.75 17.20
N GLU A 261 -7.92 20.79 17.68
CA GLU A 261 -8.26 19.65 18.59
C GLU A 261 -9.50 18.76 18.31
N GLY A 262 -10.34 19.01 17.29
CA GLY A 262 -11.64 18.32 17.15
C GLY A 262 -11.66 17.03 16.34
N GLN A 263 -10.70 16.78 15.45
CA GLN A 263 -10.77 15.71 14.44
C GLN A 263 -9.74 14.55 14.55
N LYS A 264 -9.13 14.36 15.71
CA LYS A 264 -8.31 13.15 15.98
C LYS A 264 -9.11 11.84 15.83
N SER A 265 -10.42 11.92 15.75
CA SER A 265 -11.38 10.82 15.64
C SER A 265 -11.35 10.10 14.27
N SER A 266 -11.12 10.80 13.16
CA SER A 266 -11.26 10.24 11.81
C SER A 266 -10.26 9.12 11.47
N ILE A 267 -8.97 9.29 11.77
CA ILE A 267 -7.95 8.25 11.51
C ILE A 267 -8.23 6.99 12.34
N ILE A 268 -8.59 7.17 13.61
CA ILE A 268 -8.86 6.03 14.50
C ILE A 268 -10.16 5.33 14.13
N GLU A 269 -11.19 6.05 13.73
CA GLU A 269 -12.43 5.44 13.22
C GLU A 269 -12.18 4.59 11.95
N ASP A 270 -11.40 5.12 11.00
CA ASP A 270 -11.01 4.34 9.81
C ASP A 270 -10.14 3.14 10.17
N LEU A 271 -9.19 3.32 11.10
CA LEU A 271 -8.34 2.24 11.59
C LEU A 271 -9.17 1.15 12.29
N LEU A 272 -10.15 1.50 13.09
CA LEU A 272 -11.05 0.53 13.73
C LEU A 272 -11.86 -0.24 12.69
N LYS A 273 -12.43 0.44 11.69
CA LYS A 273 -13.11 -0.20 10.57
C LYS A 273 -12.15 -1.11 9.79
N TYR A 274 -10.94 -0.64 9.51
CA TYR A 274 -9.93 -1.46 8.84
C TYR A 274 -9.63 -2.74 9.62
N LEU A 275 -9.47 -2.67 10.95
CA LEU A 275 -9.21 -3.83 11.80
C LEU A 275 -10.39 -4.80 11.79
N GLU A 276 -11.64 -4.32 11.82
CA GLU A 276 -12.85 -5.16 11.74
C GLU A 276 -12.92 -6.00 10.45
N TRP A 277 -12.40 -5.49 9.33
CA TRP A 277 -12.42 -6.18 8.03
C TRP A 277 -11.18 -7.03 7.77
N ASN A 278 -10.08 -6.76 8.48
CA ASN A 278 -8.76 -7.35 8.16
C ASN A 278 -8.12 -8.10 9.34
N TYR A 279 -8.79 -8.27 10.47
CA TYR A 279 -8.22 -8.86 11.70
C TYR A 279 -7.54 -10.21 11.50
N GLN A 280 -7.96 -11.01 10.52
CA GLN A 280 -7.42 -12.32 10.18
C GLN A 280 -6.00 -12.28 9.61
N TYR A 281 -5.55 -11.12 9.16
CA TYR A 281 -4.25 -10.95 8.53
C TYR A 281 -3.17 -10.50 9.54
N ASP A 282 -1.91 -10.69 9.18
CA ASP A 282 -0.81 -10.16 9.99
C ASP A 282 -0.73 -8.63 9.81
N ILE A 283 -1.18 -7.89 10.82
CA ILE A 283 -1.31 -6.44 10.78
C ILE A 283 -0.31 -5.82 11.74
N SER A 284 0.59 -5.01 11.21
CA SER A 284 1.54 -4.21 11.97
C SER A 284 1.10 -2.75 12.03
N VAL A 285 1.05 -2.16 13.23
CA VAL A 285 0.79 -0.73 13.39
C VAL A 285 1.84 0.12 12.67
N ASN A 286 3.08 -0.37 12.59
CA ASN A 286 4.16 0.32 11.88
C ASN A 286 3.91 0.35 10.38
N GLU A 287 3.44 -0.76 9.80
CA GLU A 287 3.09 -0.84 8.39
C GLU A 287 1.87 0.00 8.05
N LEU A 288 0.83 -0.04 8.89
CA LEU A 288 -0.35 0.82 8.71
C LEU A 288 0.01 2.30 8.82
N ALA A 289 0.84 2.67 9.80
CA ALA A 289 1.31 4.03 9.94
C ALA A 289 2.09 4.49 8.71
N ALA A 290 3.00 3.64 8.21
CA ALA A 290 3.87 3.97 7.08
C ALA A 290 3.15 3.92 5.72
N HIS A 291 2.21 2.99 5.53
CA HIS A 291 1.68 2.65 4.21
C HIS A 291 0.20 2.92 4.00
N LYS A 292 -0.58 3.09 5.07
CA LYS A 292 -2.00 3.40 4.97
C LYS A 292 -2.32 4.82 5.47
N TYR A 293 -1.78 5.18 6.63
CA TYR A 293 -2.10 6.46 7.27
C TYR A 293 -1.02 7.52 7.09
N PHE A 294 0.16 7.14 6.60
CA PHE A 294 1.30 8.01 6.32
C PHE A 294 1.69 8.90 7.52
N VAL A 295 1.63 8.32 8.71
CA VAL A 295 1.97 8.98 9.98
C VAL A 295 3.10 8.24 10.68
N ASN A 296 3.74 8.93 11.64
CA ASN A 296 4.75 8.27 12.46
C ASN A 296 4.14 7.11 13.26
N PRO A 297 4.74 5.91 13.27
CA PRO A 297 4.24 4.75 13.99
C PRO A 297 4.02 4.98 15.49
N SER A 298 4.91 5.74 16.14
CA SER A 298 4.78 6.07 17.56
C SER A 298 3.61 7.04 17.81
N TYR A 299 3.35 7.95 16.88
CA TYR A 299 2.18 8.81 16.91
C TYR A 299 0.89 8.00 16.79
N LEU A 300 0.76 7.16 15.74
CA LEU A 300 -0.42 6.33 15.55
C LEU A 300 -0.68 5.41 16.76
N SER A 301 0.38 4.82 17.32
CA SER A 301 0.27 3.96 18.51
C SER A 301 -0.24 4.72 19.74
N ARG A 302 0.24 5.95 19.96
CA ARG A 302 -0.21 6.80 21.07
C ARG A 302 -1.65 7.27 20.85
N LEU A 303 -1.97 7.75 19.65
CA LEU A 303 -3.31 8.18 19.28
C LEU A 303 -4.31 7.03 19.41
N PHE A 304 -3.96 5.85 18.91
CA PHE A 304 -4.81 4.67 19.07
C PHE A 304 -5.06 4.34 20.54
N LYS A 305 -4.02 4.40 21.39
CA LYS A 305 -4.16 4.14 22.82
C LYS A 305 -4.97 5.22 23.54
N SER A 306 -4.82 6.50 23.18
CA SER A 306 -5.61 7.60 23.78
C SER A 306 -7.10 7.48 23.47
N GLU A 307 -7.44 7.14 22.21
CA GLU A 307 -8.83 7.06 21.77
C GLU A 307 -9.52 5.74 22.18
N THR A 308 -8.79 4.61 22.16
CA THR A 308 -9.39 3.29 22.45
C THR A 308 -9.15 2.81 23.88
N GLY A 309 -8.27 3.47 24.65
CA GLY A 309 -7.81 3.03 25.97
C GLY A 309 -6.92 1.79 25.95
N LYS A 310 -6.59 1.25 24.78
CA LYS A 310 -5.83 -0.01 24.62
C LYS A 310 -4.68 0.15 23.65
N THR A 311 -3.60 -0.62 23.84
CA THR A 311 -2.57 -0.73 22.81
C THR A 311 -3.14 -1.42 21.57
N PHE A 312 -2.61 -1.11 20.40
CA PHE A 312 -2.99 -1.72 19.13
C PHE A 312 -2.99 -3.25 19.18
N SER A 313 -1.88 -3.84 19.64
CA SER A 313 -1.76 -5.31 19.72
C SER A 313 -2.78 -5.93 20.68
N LYS A 314 -3.10 -5.25 21.79
CA LYS A 314 -4.12 -5.72 22.74
C LYS A 314 -5.52 -5.66 22.10
N TYR A 315 -5.83 -4.59 21.40
CA TYR A 315 -7.10 -4.42 20.70
C TYR A 315 -7.30 -5.48 19.63
N LEU A 316 -6.31 -5.69 18.75
CA LEU A 316 -6.34 -6.70 17.70
C LEU A 316 -6.48 -8.11 18.27
N THR A 317 -5.77 -8.42 19.36
CA THR A 317 -5.89 -9.70 20.05
C THR A 317 -7.32 -9.93 20.58
N GLU A 318 -7.91 -8.91 21.22
CA GLU A 318 -9.29 -9.01 21.74
C GLU A 318 -10.31 -9.16 20.61
N LEU A 319 -10.16 -8.44 19.52
CA LEU A 319 -11.00 -8.53 18.33
C LEU A 319 -10.94 -9.95 17.72
N ARG A 320 -9.75 -10.48 17.51
CA ARG A 320 -9.54 -11.86 17.00
C ARG A 320 -10.22 -12.91 17.89
N ILE A 321 -10.07 -12.79 19.20
CA ILE A 321 -10.69 -13.71 20.16
C ILE A 321 -12.21 -13.59 20.18
N GLN A 322 -12.75 -12.38 20.02
CA GLN A 322 -14.18 -12.16 19.88
C GLN A 322 -14.72 -12.81 18.59
N LYS A 323 -14.06 -12.59 17.44
CA LYS A 323 -14.45 -13.23 16.18
C LYS A 323 -14.32 -14.75 16.22
N ALA A 324 -13.34 -15.27 16.93
CA ALA A 324 -13.24 -16.71 17.18
C ALA A 324 -14.44 -17.24 17.97
N ALA A 325 -14.90 -16.54 18.99
CA ALA A 325 -16.07 -16.93 19.76
C ALA A 325 -17.37 -16.94 18.91
N GLU A 326 -17.50 -15.99 17.97
CA GLU A 326 -18.60 -15.97 16.99
C GLU A 326 -18.52 -17.22 16.08
N LEU A 327 -17.36 -17.50 15.46
CA LEU A 327 -17.14 -18.65 14.60
C LEU A 327 -17.35 -20.00 15.30
N LEU A 328 -16.96 -20.10 16.57
CA LEU A 328 -17.15 -21.34 17.35
C LEU A 328 -18.63 -21.69 17.56
N LYS A 329 -19.51 -20.69 17.64
CA LYS A 329 -20.96 -20.87 17.79
C LYS A 329 -21.66 -21.13 16.46
N GLU A 330 -21.19 -20.53 15.40
CA GLU A 330 -21.85 -20.52 14.09
C GLU A 330 -21.34 -21.62 13.14
N SER A 331 -20.23 -22.29 13.49
CA SER A 331 -19.59 -23.26 12.59
C SER A 331 -19.15 -24.54 13.31
N SER A 332 -19.04 -25.61 12.53
CA SER A 332 -18.46 -26.90 12.98
C SER A 332 -16.94 -27.00 12.66
N LEU A 333 -16.27 -25.92 12.36
CA LEU A 333 -14.84 -25.88 12.03
C LEU A 333 -14.01 -26.45 13.19
N LYS A 334 -12.92 -27.16 12.90
CA LYS A 334 -11.97 -27.59 13.92
C LYS A 334 -11.36 -26.41 14.64
N ILE A 335 -10.99 -26.56 15.91
CA ILE A 335 -10.39 -25.48 16.71
C ILE A 335 -9.14 -24.89 16.03
N GLY A 336 -8.33 -25.75 15.39
CA GLY A 336 -7.17 -25.29 14.62
C GLY A 336 -7.55 -24.43 13.42
N ASP A 337 -8.62 -24.79 12.71
CA ASP A 337 -9.10 -24.02 11.56
C ASP A 337 -9.68 -22.67 12.01
N VAL A 338 -10.42 -22.65 13.13
CA VAL A 338 -10.90 -21.38 13.72
C VAL A 338 -9.72 -20.47 14.08
N ALA A 339 -8.67 -21.01 14.70
CA ALA A 339 -7.47 -20.25 15.03
C ALA A 339 -6.85 -19.60 13.78
N LEU A 340 -6.71 -20.36 12.69
CA LEU A 340 -6.19 -19.87 11.42
C LEU A 340 -7.10 -18.80 10.79
N CYS A 341 -8.43 -19.03 10.81
CA CYS A 341 -9.42 -18.09 10.28
C CYS A 341 -9.38 -16.73 10.97
N VAL A 342 -9.00 -16.69 12.25
CA VAL A 342 -8.91 -15.43 12.99
C VAL A 342 -7.48 -14.87 13.10
N GLY A 343 -6.53 -15.43 12.35
CA GLY A 343 -5.18 -14.89 12.22
C GLY A 343 -4.17 -15.37 13.26
N TYR A 344 -4.37 -16.56 13.87
CA TYR A 344 -3.37 -17.20 14.72
C TYR A 344 -2.66 -18.32 13.96
N ASN A 345 -1.34 -18.20 13.84
CA ASN A 345 -0.50 -19.25 13.26
C ASN A 345 -0.17 -20.35 14.28
N ASP A 346 -0.22 -20.06 15.58
CA ASP A 346 0.01 -20.99 16.67
C ASP A 346 -1.31 -21.29 17.42
N VAL A 347 -1.81 -22.49 17.24
CA VAL A 347 -3.06 -22.98 17.85
C VAL A 347 -2.95 -23.05 19.37
N SER A 348 -1.77 -23.38 19.92
CA SER A 348 -1.57 -23.47 21.36
C SER A 348 -1.65 -22.10 22.02
N TYR A 349 -1.03 -21.11 21.39
CA TYR A 349 -1.12 -19.70 21.82
C TYR A 349 -2.55 -19.16 21.72
N PHE A 350 -3.27 -19.51 20.65
CA PHE A 350 -4.69 -19.18 20.50
C PHE A 350 -5.53 -19.74 21.66
N ILE A 351 -5.41 -21.04 21.96
CA ILE A 351 -6.17 -21.68 23.04
C ILE A 351 -5.90 -21.02 24.40
N GLN A 352 -4.64 -20.70 24.69
CA GLN A 352 -4.26 -20.01 25.93
C GLN A 352 -4.88 -18.60 25.99
N THR A 353 -4.81 -17.85 24.90
CA THR A 353 -5.34 -16.48 24.80
C THR A 353 -6.87 -16.48 24.93
N PHE A 354 -7.54 -17.41 24.27
CA PHE A 354 -8.99 -17.60 24.36
C PHE A 354 -9.42 -17.95 25.79
N LYS A 355 -8.74 -18.92 26.42
CA LYS A 355 -9.00 -19.30 27.82
C LYS A 355 -8.78 -18.12 28.79
N LYS A 356 -7.77 -17.29 28.55
CA LYS A 356 -7.54 -16.08 29.35
C LYS A 356 -8.70 -15.09 29.26
N ARG A 357 -9.37 -15.00 28.11
CA ARG A 357 -10.49 -14.05 27.88
C ARG A 357 -11.84 -14.58 28.38
N TYR A 358 -12.13 -15.86 28.13
CA TYR A 358 -13.44 -16.47 28.41
C TYR A 358 -13.45 -17.43 29.61
N CYS A 359 -12.32 -17.61 30.28
CA CYS A 359 -12.15 -18.55 31.41
C CYS A 359 -12.43 -20.04 31.09
N MET A 360 -12.57 -20.36 29.80
CA MET A 360 -12.80 -21.72 29.30
C MET A 360 -12.08 -21.93 27.97
N THR A 361 -11.83 -23.20 27.62
CA THR A 361 -11.20 -23.52 26.32
C THR A 361 -12.17 -23.26 25.17
N PRO A 362 -11.68 -23.07 23.92
CA PRO A 362 -12.54 -22.91 22.73
C PRO A 362 -13.52 -24.08 22.57
N GLU A 363 -13.09 -25.32 22.88
CA GLU A 363 -13.93 -26.52 22.81
C GLU A 363 -15.04 -26.52 23.88
N GLN A 364 -14.70 -26.12 25.10
CA GLN A 364 -15.71 -25.96 26.18
C GLN A 364 -16.70 -24.85 25.82
N TYR A 365 -16.24 -23.76 25.25
CA TYR A 365 -17.09 -22.62 24.82
C TYR A 365 -18.07 -22.99 23.71
N ARG A 366 -17.68 -23.90 22.81
CA ARG A 366 -18.54 -24.40 21.73
C ARG A 366 -19.64 -25.29 22.27
N ASN A 367 -19.35 -26.10 23.29
CA ASN A 367 -20.25 -27.15 23.81
C ASN A 367 -21.15 -26.64 24.95
N GLY A 368 -20.94 -25.44 25.44
CA GLY A 368 -21.77 -24.79 26.49
C GLY A 368 -22.60 -23.66 25.95
#